data_394bc107c351c772f1de09f9c18ab173
#
_entry.id   394bc107c351c772f1de09f9c18ab173
#
_cell.length_a   1.000
_cell.length_b   1.000
_cell.length_c   1.000
_cell.angle_alpha   90.00
_cell.angle_beta   90.00
_cell.angle_gamma   90.00
#
_symmetry.space_group_name_H-M   'P 1'
#
loop_
_entity.id
_entity.type
_entity.pdbx_description
1 polymer ?
#
loop_
_entity_poly.entity_id
_entity_poly.type
_entity_poly.pdbx_seq_one_letter_code
_entity_poly.pdbx_strand_id
1 'polypeptide(L)'
;MKKILAAILPAILMLTLAQAAFADSYPEFSFETRTVTLNSGYEMPMLGLGMFSLSDSQAENSTYWALKAGFRLIDTARIYGNEAAVGRGLRRAINEGIVTREEVFITTKMWTSDFSNGDAAIDASLQRLGVDYIDLMILHHSQPYNDVDAYHAMERAVAAGKLRSIGLSNYYEPEDFDRVVNVTTIRPALLQNETHPYHQSGEMKAHIAQYGTVLESWFPLGGRGNTQTLFNDPVIAGIAATHGKSSAQVIIRWHLQAGNICIPGSSNEQHIIEDYDVWDFELTDEDMAQMETLERDDRFADY
;
A
#
# COMPACT_ATOMS: atom_id res chain seq x y z
N MET A 1 -24.98 -36.43 -22.33
CA MET A 1 -24.14 -35.26 -22.68
C MET A 1 -24.89 -33.93 -22.74
N LYS A 2 -26.20 -33.82 -22.94
CA LYS A 2 -26.95 -32.55 -23.04
C LYS A 2 -27.33 -31.89 -21.69
N LYS A 3 -27.19 -32.58 -20.54
CA LYS A 3 -27.55 -32.03 -19.21
C LYS A 3 -26.38 -31.33 -18.48
N ILE A 4 -25.15 -31.53 -18.91
CA ILE A 4 -23.96 -30.90 -18.28
C ILE A 4 -23.72 -29.49 -18.85
N LEU A 5 -24.10 -29.22 -20.11
CA LEU A 5 -23.91 -27.88 -20.70
C LEU A 5 -24.86 -26.82 -20.14
N ALA A 6 -26.04 -27.22 -19.62
CA ALA A 6 -27.02 -26.27 -19.10
C ALA A 6 -26.72 -25.72 -17.68
N ALA A 7 -25.80 -26.38 -16.94
CA ALA A 7 -25.43 -25.97 -15.60
C ALA A 7 -24.18 -25.02 -15.58
N ILE A 8 -23.39 -25.03 -16.64
CA ILE A 8 -22.18 -24.23 -16.75
C ILE A 8 -22.51 -22.78 -17.18
N LEU A 9 -23.48 -22.59 -18.06
CA LEU A 9 -23.85 -21.27 -18.58
C LEU A 9 -24.38 -20.29 -17.51
N PRO A 10 -25.27 -20.68 -16.57
CA PRO A 10 -25.70 -19.76 -15.52
C PRO A 10 -24.60 -19.49 -14.47
N ALA A 11 -23.69 -20.43 -14.23
CA ALA A 11 -22.57 -20.19 -13.29
C ALA A 11 -21.55 -19.18 -13.85
N ILE A 12 -21.24 -19.25 -15.14
CA ILE A 12 -20.37 -18.29 -15.82
C ILE A 12 -21.05 -16.92 -15.91
N LEU A 13 -22.35 -16.88 -16.18
CA LEU A 13 -23.10 -15.61 -16.23
C LEU A 13 -23.26 -14.95 -14.85
N MET A 14 -23.40 -15.75 -13.77
CA MET A 14 -23.41 -15.22 -12.39
C MET A 14 -22.02 -14.72 -11.97
N LEU A 15 -20.94 -15.37 -12.39
CA LEU A 15 -19.58 -14.91 -12.09
C LEU A 15 -19.26 -13.58 -12.80
N THR A 16 -19.67 -13.43 -14.07
CA THR A 16 -19.46 -12.19 -14.84
C THR A 16 -20.35 -11.03 -14.36
N LEU A 17 -21.58 -11.33 -13.90
CA LEU A 17 -22.48 -10.33 -13.31
C LEU A 17 -22.01 -9.91 -11.91
N ALA A 18 -21.42 -10.82 -11.11
CA ALA A 18 -20.81 -10.48 -9.84
C ALA A 18 -19.58 -9.57 -10.04
N GLN A 19 -18.70 -9.88 -11.00
CA GLN A 19 -17.55 -9.01 -11.31
C GLN A 19 -17.96 -7.62 -11.81
N ALA A 20 -19.03 -7.49 -12.60
CA ALA A 20 -19.53 -6.20 -13.07
C ALA A 20 -20.23 -5.40 -11.94
N ALA A 21 -20.91 -6.06 -11.00
CA ALA A 21 -21.55 -5.40 -9.86
C ALA A 21 -20.53 -4.94 -8.79
N PHE A 22 -19.37 -5.57 -8.69
CA PHE A 22 -18.29 -5.19 -7.78
C PHE A 22 -17.51 -3.96 -8.26
N ALA A 23 -17.49 -3.65 -9.56
CA ALA A 23 -16.69 -2.53 -10.11
C ALA A 23 -17.22 -1.14 -9.72
N ASP A 24 -18.48 -1.00 -9.29
CA ASP A 24 -19.10 0.29 -8.98
C ASP A 24 -19.07 0.68 -7.48
N SER A 25 -18.46 -0.14 -6.59
CA SER A 25 -18.49 0.10 -5.14
C SER A 25 -17.11 0.16 -4.46
N TYR A 26 -16.01 0.05 -5.17
CA TYR A 26 -14.65 0.08 -4.61
C TYR A 26 -13.90 1.34 -5.02
N PRO A 27 -12.96 1.85 -4.18
CA PRO A 27 -12.57 1.37 -2.86
C PRO A 27 -13.53 1.81 -1.74
N GLU A 28 -13.72 0.97 -0.72
CA GLU A 28 -14.51 1.28 0.47
C GLU A 28 -13.59 1.31 1.70
N PHE A 29 -13.45 2.51 2.33
CA PHE A 29 -12.67 2.71 3.54
C PHE A 29 -13.55 2.55 4.78
N SER A 30 -13.12 1.74 5.73
CA SER A 30 -13.82 1.50 7.00
C SER A 30 -12.91 1.82 8.19
N PHE A 31 -13.24 2.87 8.93
CA PHE A 31 -12.56 3.18 10.19
C PHE A 31 -12.91 2.20 11.32
N GLU A 32 -14.05 1.52 11.23
CA GLU A 32 -14.43 0.49 12.20
C GLU A 32 -13.48 -0.72 12.12
N THR A 33 -13.24 -1.22 10.91
CA THR A 33 -12.31 -2.34 10.67
C THR A 33 -10.87 -1.89 10.45
N ARG A 34 -10.64 -0.58 10.23
CA ARG A 34 -9.34 0.02 9.88
C ARG A 34 -8.77 -0.51 8.58
N THR A 35 -9.64 -0.87 7.65
CA THR A 35 -9.30 -1.46 6.36
C THR A 35 -9.91 -0.70 5.20
N VAL A 36 -9.39 -0.95 4.01
CA VAL A 36 -9.99 -0.59 2.74
C VAL A 36 -10.21 -1.84 1.91
N THR A 37 -11.41 -1.98 1.33
CA THR A 37 -11.69 -3.04 0.37
C THR A 37 -11.13 -2.65 -1.00
N LEU A 38 -10.15 -3.40 -1.48
CA LEU A 38 -9.51 -3.18 -2.79
C LEU A 38 -10.41 -3.67 -3.94
N ASN A 39 -10.18 -3.17 -5.17
CA ASN A 39 -10.88 -3.65 -6.37
C ASN A 39 -10.62 -5.14 -6.70
N SER A 40 -9.62 -5.74 -6.07
CA SER A 40 -9.37 -7.19 -6.09
C SER A 40 -10.28 -7.99 -5.14
N GLY A 41 -11.06 -7.31 -4.29
CA GLY A 41 -11.95 -7.90 -3.29
C GLY A 41 -11.26 -8.27 -1.97
N TYR A 42 -9.96 -7.98 -1.81
CA TYR A 42 -9.25 -8.22 -0.56
C TYR A 42 -9.28 -6.98 0.34
N GLU A 43 -9.38 -7.24 1.65
CA GLU A 43 -9.26 -6.19 2.67
C GLU A 43 -7.77 -5.88 2.92
N MET A 44 -7.40 -4.60 2.85
CA MET A 44 -6.06 -4.10 3.12
C MET A 44 -6.10 -3.14 4.31
N PRO A 45 -5.23 -3.27 5.33
CA PRO A 45 -5.16 -2.29 6.41
C PRO A 45 -4.82 -0.89 5.88
N MET A 46 -5.49 0.14 6.40
CA MET A 46 -5.29 1.54 5.99
C MET A 46 -3.95 2.12 6.48
N LEU A 47 -3.35 1.51 7.50
CA LEU A 47 -2.08 1.93 8.10
C LEU A 47 -1.11 0.75 8.14
N GLY A 48 0.07 0.95 7.56
CA GLY A 48 1.16 -0.01 7.53
C GLY A 48 2.49 0.56 8.00
N LEU A 49 3.52 -0.29 8.06
CA LEU A 49 4.88 0.13 8.33
C LEU A 49 5.77 -0.09 7.11
N GLY A 50 6.43 0.99 6.64
CA GLY A 50 7.37 0.96 5.52
C GLY A 50 8.79 0.57 5.96
N MET A 51 9.44 -0.32 5.18
CA MET A 51 10.76 -0.89 5.49
C MET A 51 11.89 -0.25 4.67
N PHE A 52 11.63 0.82 3.92
CA PHE A 52 12.66 1.48 3.12
C PHE A 52 13.83 1.96 3.99
N SER A 53 15.06 1.72 3.51
CA SER A 53 16.31 2.13 4.17
C SER A 53 16.56 1.53 5.56
N LEU A 54 15.86 0.50 5.97
CA LEU A 54 16.18 -0.25 7.17
C LEU A 54 17.20 -1.35 6.87
N SER A 55 18.22 -1.47 7.74
CA SER A 55 19.13 -2.60 7.72
C SER A 55 18.39 -3.90 8.06
N ASP A 56 19.03 -5.03 7.80
CA ASP A 56 18.46 -6.36 8.04
C ASP A 56 17.93 -6.52 9.47
N SER A 57 18.74 -6.16 10.48
CA SER A 57 18.33 -6.26 11.89
C SER A 57 17.24 -5.25 12.26
N GLN A 58 17.26 -4.04 11.68
CA GLN A 58 16.21 -3.05 11.89
C GLN A 58 14.88 -3.53 11.29
N ALA A 59 14.90 -4.03 10.03
CA ALA A 59 13.68 -4.50 9.37
C ALA A 59 13.04 -5.69 10.11
N GLU A 60 13.85 -6.64 10.60
CA GLU A 60 13.34 -7.76 11.41
C GLU A 60 12.67 -7.28 12.70
N ASN A 61 13.35 -6.40 13.46
CA ASN A 61 12.82 -5.89 14.72
C ASN A 61 11.61 -4.98 14.48
N SER A 62 11.66 -4.07 13.49
CA SER A 62 10.54 -3.16 13.19
C SER A 62 9.30 -3.92 12.73
N THR A 63 9.46 -4.98 11.92
CA THR A 63 8.35 -5.88 11.58
C THR A 63 7.71 -6.49 12.82
N TYR A 64 8.53 -7.04 13.71
CA TYR A 64 8.05 -7.64 14.95
C TYR A 64 7.36 -6.62 15.87
N TRP A 65 7.95 -5.45 16.09
CA TRP A 65 7.37 -4.40 16.92
C TRP A 65 6.08 -3.84 16.34
N ALA A 66 6.01 -3.65 15.02
CA ALA A 66 4.80 -3.21 14.35
C ALA A 66 3.64 -4.19 14.56
N LEU A 67 3.88 -5.49 14.31
CA LEU A 67 2.85 -6.53 14.53
C LEU A 67 2.42 -6.60 15.99
N LYS A 68 3.35 -6.42 16.93
CA LYS A 68 3.05 -6.37 18.37
C LYS A 68 2.27 -5.11 18.76
N ALA A 69 2.53 -3.97 18.14
CA ALA A 69 1.80 -2.72 18.35
C ALA A 69 0.38 -2.72 17.77
N GLY A 70 0.09 -3.65 16.83
CA GLY A 70 -1.23 -3.77 16.21
C GLY A 70 -1.27 -3.53 14.70
N PHE A 71 -0.16 -3.11 14.07
CA PHE A 71 -0.09 -3.07 12.62
C PHE A 71 -0.38 -4.44 12.00
N ARG A 72 -1.01 -4.42 10.83
CA ARG A 72 -1.28 -5.63 10.04
C ARG A 72 -0.86 -5.49 8.58
N LEU A 73 -0.24 -4.36 8.20
CA LEU A 73 0.34 -4.10 6.87
C LEU A 73 1.83 -3.83 7.03
N ILE A 74 2.65 -4.57 6.26
CA ILE A 74 4.10 -4.40 6.18
C ILE A 74 4.47 -4.20 4.71
N ASP A 75 5.11 -3.07 4.40
CA ASP A 75 5.57 -2.72 3.06
C ASP A 75 7.09 -2.83 2.94
N THR A 76 7.55 -3.67 2.03
CA THR A 76 8.96 -3.83 1.67
C THR A 76 9.17 -3.76 0.16
N ALA A 77 10.36 -4.07 -0.32
CA ALA A 77 10.66 -4.18 -1.74
C ALA A 77 11.92 -5.03 -2.01
N ARG A 78 11.99 -5.60 -3.21
CA ARG A 78 13.15 -6.34 -3.69
C ARG A 78 14.45 -5.54 -3.53
N ILE A 79 14.44 -4.26 -3.96
CA ILE A 79 15.63 -3.39 -3.94
C ILE A 79 16.10 -3.01 -2.53
N TYR A 80 15.21 -3.07 -1.52
CA TYR A 80 15.60 -2.76 -0.15
C TYR A 80 16.53 -3.80 0.45
N GLY A 81 16.57 -5.02 -0.11
CA GLY A 81 17.42 -6.11 0.33
C GLY A 81 17.03 -6.74 1.67
N ASN A 82 15.87 -6.36 2.22
CA ASN A 82 15.46 -6.75 3.57
C ASN A 82 14.21 -7.64 3.63
N GLU A 83 13.71 -8.15 2.49
CA GLU A 83 12.54 -9.06 2.46
C GLU A 83 12.72 -10.29 3.36
N ALA A 84 13.95 -10.85 3.42
CA ALA A 84 14.24 -12.01 4.29
C ALA A 84 14.15 -11.64 5.77
N ALA A 85 14.53 -10.42 6.15
CA ALA A 85 14.43 -9.91 7.51
C ALA A 85 12.96 -9.68 7.90
N VAL A 86 12.16 -9.09 7.00
CA VAL A 86 10.70 -8.96 7.18
C VAL A 86 10.08 -10.34 7.42
N GLY A 87 10.42 -11.34 6.60
CA GLY A 87 9.98 -12.73 6.79
C GLY A 87 10.37 -13.33 8.14
N ARG A 88 11.57 -13.01 8.68
CA ARG A 88 11.98 -13.46 10.03
C ARG A 88 11.18 -12.78 11.13
N GLY A 89 10.97 -11.45 11.03
CA GLY A 89 10.15 -10.70 11.97
C GLY A 89 8.70 -11.21 12.01
N LEU A 90 8.11 -11.49 10.84
CA LEU A 90 6.79 -12.11 10.73
C LEU A 90 6.75 -13.49 11.40
N ARG A 91 7.67 -14.39 11.07
CA ARG A 91 7.72 -15.73 11.68
C ARG A 91 7.89 -15.67 13.19
N ARG A 92 8.69 -14.72 13.70
CA ARG A 92 8.84 -14.49 15.13
C ARG A 92 7.48 -14.13 15.77
N ALA A 93 6.75 -13.18 15.18
CA ALA A 93 5.44 -12.77 15.68
C ALA A 93 4.41 -13.93 15.64
N ILE A 94 4.43 -14.75 14.58
CA ILE A 94 3.58 -15.94 14.46
C ILE A 94 3.94 -16.98 15.53
N ASN A 95 5.21 -17.27 15.72
CA ASN A 95 5.66 -18.27 16.70
C ASN A 95 5.34 -17.86 18.14
N GLU A 96 5.29 -16.56 18.43
CA GLU A 96 4.90 -16.02 19.73
C GLU A 96 3.37 -15.89 19.88
N GLY A 97 2.58 -16.23 18.86
CA GLY A 97 1.11 -16.19 18.88
C GLY A 97 0.53 -14.76 18.85
N ILE A 98 1.31 -13.77 18.36
CA ILE A 98 0.86 -12.38 18.23
C ILE A 98 -0.09 -12.23 17.05
N VAL A 99 0.21 -12.92 15.93
CA VAL A 99 -0.58 -12.92 14.68
C VAL A 99 -0.54 -14.30 14.04
N THR A 100 -1.49 -14.53 13.12
CA THR A 100 -1.37 -15.59 12.08
C THR A 100 -0.90 -14.99 10.76
N ARG A 101 -0.55 -15.82 9.77
CA ARG A 101 -0.17 -15.31 8.43
C ARG A 101 -1.32 -14.60 7.74
N GLU A 102 -2.52 -15.09 7.92
CA GLU A 102 -3.75 -14.59 7.29
C GLU A 102 -4.15 -13.21 7.81
N GLU A 103 -3.74 -12.86 9.04
CA GLU A 103 -4.01 -11.55 9.63
C GLU A 103 -3.04 -10.47 9.15
N VAL A 104 -1.94 -10.84 8.45
CA VAL A 104 -0.91 -9.89 8.03
C VAL A 104 -0.95 -9.70 6.52
N PHE A 105 -1.07 -8.46 6.08
CA PHE A 105 -0.98 -8.04 4.70
C PHE A 105 0.45 -7.64 4.36
N ILE A 106 1.08 -8.31 3.40
CA ILE A 106 2.45 -8.04 2.99
C ILE A 106 2.46 -7.45 1.58
N THR A 107 3.03 -6.25 1.47
CA THR A 107 3.35 -5.62 0.18
C THR A 107 4.84 -5.76 -0.09
N THR A 108 5.19 -6.16 -1.31
CA THR A 108 6.55 -6.03 -1.85
C THR A 108 6.53 -5.52 -3.28
N LYS A 109 7.70 -5.14 -3.81
CA LYS A 109 7.82 -4.46 -5.09
C LYS A 109 8.81 -5.16 -5.99
N MET A 110 8.44 -5.37 -7.26
CA MET A 110 9.34 -5.85 -8.30
C MET A 110 10.23 -4.68 -8.75
N TRP A 111 11.55 -4.87 -8.72
CA TRP A 111 12.47 -3.84 -9.18
C TRP A 111 12.63 -3.87 -10.69
N THR A 112 12.92 -2.74 -11.29
CA THR A 112 12.97 -2.56 -12.76
C THR A 112 13.91 -3.50 -13.50
N SER A 113 15.04 -3.89 -12.88
CA SER A 113 15.96 -4.88 -13.46
C SER A 113 15.40 -6.29 -13.59
N ASP A 114 14.31 -6.57 -12.87
CA ASP A 114 13.70 -7.89 -12.81
C ASP A 114 12.48 -8.00 -13.76
N PHE A 115 12.06 -6.90 -14.39
CA PHE A 115 10.85 -6.83 -15.23
C PHE A 115 10.88 -7.82 -16.41
N SER A 116 12.05 -8.02 -17.02
CA SER A 116 12.20 -8.99 -18.13
C SER A 116 12.11 -10.46 -17.68
N ASN A 117 12.08 -10.72 -16.38
CA ASN A 117 12.00 -12.07 -15.81
C ASN A 117 11.03 -12.11 -14.60
N GLY A 118 9.85 -11.51 -14.76
CA GLY A 118 8.90 -11.26 -13.69
C GLY A 118 8.47 -12.51 -12.94
N ASP A 119 8.21 -13.63 -13.64
CA ASP A 119 7.80 -14.88 -12.97
C ASP A 119 8.87 -15.37 -11.97
N ALA A 120 10.14 -15.36 -12.35
CA ALA A 120 11.24 -15.76 -11.45
C ALA A 120 11.46 -14.74 -10.32
N ALA A 121 11.24 -13.45 -10.58
CA ALA A 121 11.32 -12.41 -9.57
C ALA A 121 10.26 -12.58 -8.48
N ILE A 122 9.04 -12.95 -8.85
CA ILE A 122 7.95 -13.25 -7.92
C ILE A 122 8.32 -14.46 -7.03
N ASP A 123 8.78 -15.55 -7.64
CA ASP A 123 9.19 -16.75 -6.91
C ASP A 123 10.36 -16.47 -5.93
N ALA A 124 11.30 -15.64 -6.37
CA ALA A 124 12.42 -15.23 -5.51
C ALA A 124 11.96 -14.35 -4.32
N SER A 125 10.95 -13.48 -4.49
CA SER A 125 10.38 -12.68 -3.39
C SER A 125 9.63 -13.56 -2.39
N LEU A 126 8.81 -14.51 -2.87
CA LEU A 126 8.15 -15.52 -2.02
C LEU A 126 9.18 -16.28 -1.18
N GLN A 127 10.26 -16.73 -1.80
CA GLN A 127 11.33 -17.46 -1.11
C GLN A 127 12.04 -16.61 -0.06
N ARG A 128 12.38 -15.33 -0.37
CA ARG A 128 13.04 -14.43 0.59
C ARG A 128 12.13 -14.11 1.77
N LEU A 129 10.88 -13.79 1.52
CA LEU A 129 9.86 -13.55 2.57
C LEU A 129 9.57 -14.84 3.37
N GLY A 130 9.72 -16.02 2.74
CA GLY A 130 9.40 -17.31 3.34
C GLY A 130 7.91 -17.49 3.56
N VAL A 131 7.10 -17.11 2.56
CA VAL A 131 5.64 -17.20 2.55
C VAL A 131 5.14 -17.92 1.30
N ASP A 132 3.95 -18.52 1.38
CA ASP A 132 3.35 -19.24 0.26
C ASP A 132 2.63 -18.30 -0.73
N TYR A 133 2.23 -17.12 -0.28
CA TYR A 133 1.61 -16.07 -1.09
C TYR A 133 2.01 -14.68 -0.58
N ILE A 134 1.95 -13.69 -1.48
CA ILE A 134 2.11 -12.26 -1.19
C ILE A 134 0.75 -11.59 -1.37
N ASP A 135 0.35 -10.71 -0.44
CA ASP A 135 -0.95 -10.04 -0.49
C ASP A 135 -1.01 -8.99 -1.60
N LEU A 136 0.08 -8.23 -1.79
CA LEU A 136 0.20 -7.24 -2.86
C LEU A 136 1.61 -7.20 -3.42
N MET A 137 1.75 -7.30 -4.73
CA MET A 137 2.99 -6.98 -5.43
C MET A 137 2.76 -5.80 -6.37
N ILE A 138 3.67 -4.83 -6.35
CA ILE A 138 3.60 -3.66 -7.23
C ILE A 138 4.87 -3.54 -8.09
N LEU A 139 4.74 -2.99 -9.28
CA LEU A 139 5.89 -2.53 -10.06
C LEU A 139 6.46 -1.29 -9.39
N HIS A 140 7.77 -1.29 -9.10
CA HIS A 140 8.39 -0.25 -8.26
C HIS A 140 8.53 1.11 -8.94
N HIS A 141 8.68 1.12 -10.27
CA HIS A 141 8.76 2.33 -11.10
C HIS A 141 8.19 2.09 -12.49
N SER A 142 7.74 3.16 -13.13
CA SER A 142 7.42 3.15 -14.55
C SER A 142 8.66 2.82 -15.39
N GLN A 143 8.51 1.88 -16.32
CA GLN A 143 9.53 1.49 -17.30
C GLN A 143 8.86 1.20 -18.64
N PRO A 144 8.68 2.18 -19.52
CA PRO A 144 7.84 2.09 -20.73
C PRO A 144 8.15 0.93 -21.68
N TYR A 145 9.31 0.31 -21.55
CA TYR A 145 9.74 -0.76 -22.47
C TYR A 145 9.37 -2.17 -22.02
N ASN A 146 9.17 -2.42 -20.72
CA ASN A 146 8.97 -3.77 -20.18
C ASN A 146 8.09 -3.86 -18.92
N ASP A 147 7.51 -2.77 -18.46
CA ASP A 147 6.59 -2.80 -17.31
C ASP A 147 5.28 -3.55 -17.61
N VAL A 148 4.77 -3.47 -18.85
CA VAL A 148 3.59 -4.23 -19.27
C VAL A 148 3.86 -5.73 -19.22
N ASP A 149 5.03 -6.19 -19.67
CA ASP A 149 5.40 -7.61 -19.62
C ASP A 149 5.55 -8.09 -18.16
N ALA A 150 6.14 -7.26 -17.31
CA ALA A 150 6.25 -7.52 -15.87
C ALA A 150 4.86 -7.55 -15.19
N TYR A 151 3.96 -6.66 -15.57
CA TYR A 151 2.59 -6.67 -15.07
C TYR A 151 1.83 -7.93 -15.49
N HIS A 152 1.97 -8.38 -16.73
CA HIS A 152 1.42 -9.66 -17.18
C HIS A 152 1.99 -10.87 -16.40
N ALA A 153 3.26 -10.82 -15.97
CA ALA A 153 3.79 -11.85 -15.07
C ALA A 153 3.09 -11.84 -13.71
N MET A 154 2.78 -10.66 -13.17
CA MET A 154 2.00 -10.55 -11.93
C MET A 154 0.55 -11.05 -12.13
N GLU A 155 -0.10 -10.78 -13.26
CA GLU A 155 -1.43 -11.34 -13.58
C GLU A 155 -1.42 -12.86 -13.60
N ARG A 156 -0.39 -13.49 -14.21
CA ARG A 156 -0.22 -14.96 -14.17
C ARG A 156 -0.03 -15.46 -12.74
N ALA A 157 0.69 -14.75 -11.92
CA ALA A 157 0.93 -15.10 -10.52
C ALA A 157 -0.35 -14.98 -9.67
N VAL A 158 -1.23 -14.02 -9.97
CA VAL A 158 -2.58 -13.95 -9.37
C VAL A 158 -3.38 -15.20 -9.74
N ALA A 159 -3.42 -15.55 -11.03
CA ALA A 159 -4.12 -16.75 -11.49
C ALA A 159 -3.56 -18.06 -10.86
N ALA A 160 -2.27 -18.08 -10.52
CA ALA A 160 -1.61 -19.20 -9.85
C ALA A 160 -1.75 -19.17 -8.31
N GLY A 161 -2.39 -18.16 -7.73
CA GLY A 161 -2.56 -18.01 -6.28
C GLY A 161 -1.31 -17.59 -5.52
N LYS A 162 -0.26 -17.15 -6.22
CA LYS A 162 0.98 -16.63 -5.63
C LYS A 162 0.84 -15.19 -5.14
N LEU A 163 0.00 -14.41 -5.81
CA LEU A 163 -0.33 -13.03 -5.47
C LEU A 163 -1.85 -12.89 -5.25
N ARG A 164 -2.27 -12.07 -4.30
CA ARG A 164 -3.69 -11.73 -4.08
C ARG A 164 -4.11 -10.48 -4.83
N SER A 165 -3.26 -9.46 -4.79
CA SER A 165 -3.48 -8.17 -5.47
C SER A 165 -2.21 -7.72 -6.18
N ILE A 166 -2.37 -6.86 -7.18
CA ILE A 166 -1.27 -6.28 -7.95
C ILE A 166 -1.48 -4.78 -8.15
N GLY A 167 -0.40 -4.03 -8.35
CA GLY A 167 -0.46 -2.59 -8.46
C GLY A 167 0.79 -1.96 -9.05
N LEU A 168 0.87 -0.65 -8.94
CA LEU A 168 1.93 0.19 -9.51
C LEU A 168 2.52 1.10 -8.44
N SER A 169 3.74 1.61 -8.67
CA SER A 169 4.38 2.61 -7.82
C SER A 169 5.22 3.56 -8.67
N ASN A 170 5.26 4.84 -8.27
CA ASN A 170 6.00 5.89 -8.97
C ASN A 170 5.55 6.09 -10.42
N TYR A 171 4.24 6.08 -10.62
CA TYR A 171 3.55 6.50 -11.84
C TYR A 171 2.85 7.83 -11.52
N TYR A 172 3.48 8.93 -11.90
CA TYR A 172 3.02 10.28 -11.55
C TYR A 172 2.17 10.91 -12.66
N GLU A 173 2.34 10.45 -13.91
CA GLU A 173 1.59 10.94 -15.05
C GLU A 173 0.44 9.98 -15.38
N PRO A 174 -0.81 10.49 -15.58
CA PRO A 174 -1.95 9.69 -16.01
C PRO A 174 -1.67 8.79 -17.20
N GLU A 175 -0.93 9.29 -18.19
CA GLU A 175 -0.61 8.57 -19.42
C GLU A 175 0.27 7.34 -19.15
N ASP A 176 1.19 7.41 -18.20
CA ASP A 176 2.03 6.28 -17.82
C ASP A 176 1.21 5.18 -17.12
N PHE A 177 0.30 5.57 -16.24
CA PHE A 177 -0.63 4.66 -15.59
C PHE A 177 -1.56 4.00 -16.61
N ASP A 178 -2.18 4.78 -17.48
CA ASP A 178 -3.12 4.32 -18.51
C ASP A 178 -2.44 3.41 -19.53
N ARG A 179 -1.16 3.61 -19.84
CA ARG A 179 -0.38 2.74 -20.72
C ARG A 179 -0.37 1.30 -20.23
N VAL A 180 -0.31 1.07 -18.92
CA VAL A 180 -0.37 -0.28 -18.35
C VAL A 180 -1.83 -0.76 -18.27
N VAL A 181 -2.73 0.06 -17.74
CA VAL A 181 -4.13 -0.34 -17.50
C VAL A 181 -4.87 -0.68 -18.80
N ASN A 182 -4.58 0.04 -19.89
CA ASN A 182 -5.30 -0.14 -21.16
C ASN A 182 -4.98 -1.47 -21.88
N VAL A 183 -3.91 -2.17 -21.49
CA VAL A 183 -3.45 -3.40 -22.16
C VAL A 183 -3.43 -4.62 -21.22
N THR A 184 -3.80 -4.45 -19.97
CA THR A 184 -3.84 -5.50 -18.96
C THR A 184 -5.27 -5.91 -18.62
N THR A 185 -5.44 -7.09 -18.02
CA THR A 185 -6.77 -7.66 -17.69
C THR A 185 -7.17 -7.34 -16.26
N ILE A 186 -6.20 -7.39 -15.32
CA ILE A 186 -6.41 -7.09 -13.90
C ILE A 186 -6.02 -5.63 -13.66
N ARG A 187 -6.96 -4.82 -13.21
CA ARG A 187 -6.69 -3.42 -12.87
C ARG A 187 -5.78 -3.33 -11.65
N PRO A 188 -4.86 -2.35 -11.60
CA PRO A 188 -4.10 -2.10 -10.39
C PRO A 188 -5.03 -1.87 -9.19
N ALA A 189 -4.82 -2.63 -8.13
CA ALA A 189 -5.59 -2.44 -6.89
C ALA A 189 -5.09 -1.20 -6.13
N LEU A 190 -3.82 -0.83 -6.36
CA LEU A 190 -3.15 0.20 -5.61
C LEU A 190 -2.13 0.93 -6.50
N LEU A 191 -2.03 2.25 -6.32
CA LEU A 191 -0.92 3.07 -6.77
C LEU A 191 -0.18 3.61 -5.54
N GLN A 192 1.14 3.34 -5.44
CA GLN A 192 1.95 3.83 -4.35
C GLN A 192 2.86 4.96 -4.85
N ASN A 193 2.59 6.20 -4.45
CA ASN A 193 3.37 7.39 -4.83
C ASN A 193 3.82 8.17 -3.59
N GLU A 194 4.84 9.03 -3.75
CA GLU A 194 5.16 10.04 -2.75
C GLU A 194 3.92 10.89 -2.49
N THR A 195 3.50 10.93 -1.24
CA THR A 195 2.36 11.76 -0.84
C THR A 195 2.52 12.18 0.60
N HIS A 196 2.43 13.49 0.85
CA HIS A 196 2.55 14.11 2.15
C HIS A 196 1.88 15.50 2.10
N PRO A 197 1.75 16.26 3.21
CA PRO A 197 1.01 17.53 3.19
C PRO A 197 1.41 18.54 2.12
N TYR A 198 2.68 18.53 1.66
CA TYR A 198 3.15 19.47 0.62
C TYR A 198 3.07 18.91 -0.81
N HIS A 199 2.73 17.62 -0.97
CA HIS A 199 2.47 16.95 -2.25
C HIS A 199 1.35 15.95 -2.08
N GLN A 200 0.11 16.39 -2.28
CA GLN A 200 -1.10 15.62 -1.93
C GLN A 200 -1.58 14.71 -3.06
N SER A 201 -0.98 14.83 -4.26
CA SER A 201 -1.29 13.98 -5.44
C SER A 201 -2.76 13.98 -5.85
N GLY A 202 -3.48 15.09 -5.66
CA GLY A 202 -4.94 15.17 -5.84
C GLY A 202 -5.39 14.82 -7.26
N GLU A 203 -4.71 15.28 -8.29
CA GLU A 203 -5.02 15.01 -9.69
C GLU A 203 -4.85 13.51 -10.01
N MET A 204 -3.71 12.93 -9.65
CA MET A 204 -3.46 11.51 -9.87
C MET A 204 -4.42 10.63 -9.09
N LYS A 205 -4.76 11.00 -7.85
CA LYS A 205 -5.74 10.31 -7.04
C LYS A 205 -7.14 10.31 -7.68
N ALA A 206 -7.58 11.45 -8.22
CA ALA A 206 -8.84 11.55 -8.95
C ALA A 206 -8.81 10.70 -10.24
N HIS A 207 -7.67 10.67 -10.94
CA HIS A 207 -7.50 9.87 -12.14
C HIS A 207 -7.62 8.37 -11.87
N ILE A 208 -6.90 7.84 -10.87
CA ILE A 208 -6.90 6.40 -10.57
C ILE A 208 -8.21 5.90 -9.96
N ALA A 209 -9.00 6.80 -9.34
CA ALA A 209 -10.28 6.44 -8.74
C ALA A 209 -11.27 5.85 -9.75
N GLN A 210 -11.24 6.27 -11.02
CA GLN A 210 -12.08 5.73 -12.09
C GLN A 210 -11.83 4.24 -12.37
N TYR A 211 -10.69 3.71 -11.93
CA TYR A 211 -10.33 2.29 -12.05
C TYR A 211 -10.57 1.51 -10.75
N GLY A 212 -11.05 2.17 -9.69
CA GLY A 212 -11.16 1.59 -8.36
C GLY A 212 -9.80 1.35 -7.70
N THR A 213 -8.77 2.07 -8.12
CA THR A 213 -7.40 1.99 -7.59
C THR A 213 -7.26 2.92 -6.39
N VAL A 214 -6.63 2.44 -5.31
CA VAL A 214 -6.37 3.20 -4.07
C VAL A 214 -4.99 3.85 -4.13
N LEU A 215 -4.85 5.06 -3.57
CA LEU A 215 -3.56 5.71 -3.37
C LEU A 215 -2.95 5.27 -2.03
N GLU A 216 -1.71 4.80 -2.06
CA GLU A 216 -0.86 4.55 -0.89
C GLU A 216 0.29 5.55 -0.85
N SER A 217 0.51 6.14 0.31
CA SER A 217 1.49 7.20 0.53
C SER A 217 2.81 6.63 1.04
N TRP A 218 3.86 6.64 0.22
CA TRP A 218 5.21 6.49 0.72
C TRP A 218 5.79 7.87 1.09
N PHE A 219 6.71 7.92 2.07
CA PHE A 219 7.18 9.15 2.72
C PHE A 219 6.07 10.06 3.29
N PRO A 220 5.03 9.50 3.92
CA PRO A 220 3.94 10.30 4.44
C PRO A 220 4.40 11.38 5.43
N LEU A 221 5.51 11.12 6.13
CA LEU A 221 6.13 12.05 7.08
C LEU A 221 7.33 12.83 6.49
N GLY A 222 7.44 12.92 5.14
CA GLY A 222 8.46 13.67 4.43
C GLY A 222 9.80 12.95 4.23
N GLY A 223 9.96 11.73 4.73
CA GLY A 223 11.17 10.95 4.55
C GLY A 223 12.43 11.53 5.19
N ARG A 224 13.60 11.01 4.81
CA ARG A 224 14.87 11.41 5.42
C ARG A 224 15.22 12.85 5.08
N GLY A 225 15.43 13.67 6.14
CA GLY A 225 15.85 15.06 6.03
C GLY A 225 14.70 16.06 5.99
N ASN A 226 13.48 15.64 5.62
CA ASN A 226 12.34 16.55 5.47
C ASN A 226 11.27 16.42 6.58
N THR A 227 11.36 15.39 7.43
CA THR A 227 10.41 15.16 8.52
C THR A 227 10.22 16.39 9.41
N GLN A 228 11.32 17.08 9.80
CA GLN A 228 11.24 18.27 10.62
C GLN A 228 10.60 19.46 9.90
N THR A 229 10.69 19.52 8.57
CA THR A 229 10.02 20.55 7.76
C THR A 229 8.51 20.43 7.92
N LEU A 230 7.96 19.22 7.82
CA LEU A 230 6.53 18.97 8.03
C LEU A 230 6.13 19.13 9.51
N PHE A 231 6.93 18.58 10.44
CA PHE A 231 6.57 18.61 11.86
C PHE A 231 6.56 20.00 12.47
N ASN A 232 7.40 20.92 11.95
CA ASN A 232 7.47 22.31 12.38
C ASN A 232 6.56 23.26 11.58
N ASP A 233 5.80 22.75 10.59
CA ASP A 233 4.81 23.56 9.90
C ASP A 233 3.78 24.09 10.90
N PRO A 234 3.53 25.43 10.93
CA PRO A 234 2.66 26.03 11.95
C PRO A 234 1.21 25.55 11.88
N VAL A 235 0.71 25.15 10.71
CA VAL A 235 -0.64 24.57 10.56
C VAL A 235 -0.69 23.19 11.21
N ILE A 236 0.26 22.32 10.85
CA ILE A 236 0.33 20.95 11.38
C ILE A 236 0.54 20.98 12.91
N ALA A 237 1.49 21.79 13.38
CA ALA A 237 1.78 21.93 14.81
C ALA A 237 0.59 22.53 15.60
N GLY A 238 -0.16 23.46 15.00
CA GLY A 238 -1.37 24.04 15.59
C GLY A 238 -2.49 23.01 15.75
N ILE A 239 -2.75 22.22 14.72
CA ILE A 239 -3.71 21.12 14.78
C ILE A 239 -3.27 20.08 15.83
N ALA A 240 -2.00 19.70 15.84
CA ALA A 240 -1.44 18.76 16.80
C ALA A 240 -1.66 19.22 18.26
N ALA A 241 -1.38 20.49 18.53
CA ALA A 241 -1.61 21.07 19.85
C ALA A 241 -3.10 21.05 20.27
N THR A 242 -4.02 21.31 19.32
CA THR A 242 -5.46 21.29 19.58
C THR A 242 -5.96 19.91 19.98
N HIS A 243 -5.45 18.86 19.32
CA HIS A 243 -5.83 17.47 19.58
C HIS A 243 -5.01 16.78 20.67
N GLY A 244 -3.95 17.43 21.20
CA GLY A 244 -3.03 16.83 22.15
C GLY A 244 -2.24 15.66 21.57
N LYS A 245 -1.98 15.69 20.27
CA LYS A 245 -1.26 14.67 19.49
C LYS A 245 0.06 15.22 18.96
N SER A 246 0.94 14.34 18.45
CA SER A 246 2.14 14.77 17.73
C SER A 246 1.82 15.16 16.28
N SER A 247 2.72 15.94 15.65
CA SER A 247 2.62 16.28 14.22
C SER A 247 2.61 15.00 13.35
N ALA A 248 3.37 13.97 13.73
CA ALA A 248 3.35 12.68 13.04
C ALA A 248 1.95 12.03 13.07
N GLN A 249 1.32 11.97 14.24
CA GLN A 249 -0.03 11.41 14.39
C GLN A 249 -1.07 12.20 13.59
N VAL A 250 -0.98 13.54 13.56
CA VAL A 250 -1.86 14.39 12.74
C VAL A 250 -1.70 14.10 11.26
N ILE A 251 -0.48 14.02 10.75
CA ILE A 251 -0.22 13.71 9.32
C ILE A 251 -0.74 12.31 8.97
N ILE A 252 -0.47 11.31 9.80
CA ILE A 252 -0.97 9.96 9.57
C ILE A 252 -2.51 9.95 9.56
N ARG A 253 -3.15 10.57 10.56
CA ARG A 253 -4.60 10.64 10.65
C ARG A 253 -5.21 11.37 9.45
N TRP A 254 -4.58 12.47 9.00
CA TRP A 254 -4.98 13.18 7.79
C TRP A 254 -4.97 12.28 6.56
N HIS A 255 -3.90 11.51 6.34
CA HIS A 255 -3.86 10.54 5.23
C HIS A 255 -5.04 9.58 5.25
N LEU A 256 -5.34 9.00 6.43
CA LEU A 256 -6.42 8.04 6.58
C LEU A 256 -7.79 8.69 6.28
N GLN A 257 -8.04 9.90 6.80
CA GLN A 257 -9.31 10.63 6.56
C GLN A 257 -9.41 11.15 5.12
N ALA A 258 -8.30 11.48 4.48
CA ALA A 258 -8.26 11.80 3.07
C ALA A 258 -8.49 10.57 2.16
N GLY A 259 -8.65 9.37 2.71
CA GLY A 259 -8.83 8.14 1.93
C GLY A 259 -7.55 7.68 1.22
N ASN A 260 -6.41 7.78 1.91
CA ASN A 260 -5.13 7.23 1.48
C ASN A 260 -4.70 6.12 2.46
N ILE A 261 -4.05 5.09 1.94
CA ILE A 261 -3.29 4.17 2.77
C ILE A 261 -1.96 4.85 3.15
N CYS A 262 -1.51 4.68 4.38
CA CYS A 262 -0.35 5.39 4.92
C CYS A 262 0.70 4.39 5.44
N ILE A 263 1.97 4.53 4.99
CA ILE A 263 3.06 3.63 5.39
C ILE A 263 4.27 4.42 5.94
N PRO A 264 4.16 5.05 7.14
CA PRO A 264 5.32 5.63 7.79
C PRO A 264 6.41 4.57 8.04
N GLY A 265 7.67 4.98 8.06
CA GLY A 265 8.80 4.09 8.31
C GLY A 265 9.55 4.47 9.58
N SER A 266 9.87 3.49 10.43
CA SER A 266 10.67 3.71 11.63
C SER A 266 11.48 2.47 12.02
N SER A 267 12.66 2.69 12.61
CA SER A 267 13.47 1.69 13.31
C SER A 267 13.47 1.88 14.83
N ASN A 268 12.60 2.71 15.36
CA ASN A 268 12.43 3.00 16.77
C ASN A 268 11.09 2.42 17.25
N GLU A 269 11.13 1.51 18.23
CA GLU A 269 9.94 0.84 18.75
C GLU A 269 8.89 1.83 19.28
N GLN A 270 9.34 2.90 19.98
CA GLN A 270 8.42 3.89 20.55
C GLN A 270 7.72 4.70 19.45
N HIS A 271 8.43 5.11 18.40
CA HIS A 271 7.80 5.79 17.27
C HIS A 271 6.80 4.90 16.55
N ILE A 272 7.10 3.59 16.38
CA ILE A 272 6.17 2.63 15.77
C ILE A 272 4.87 2.54 16.59
N ILE A 273 4.98 2.52 17.92
CA ILE A 273 3.81 2.50 18.81
C ILE A 273 3.02 3.81 18.68
N GLU A 274 3.69 4.96 18.67
CA GLU A 274 3.07 6.29 18.51
C GLU A 274 2.39 6.46 17.16
N ASP A 275 3.02 6.00 16.07
CA ASP A 275 2.46 6.07 14.71
C ASP A 275 1.19 5.21 14.58
N TYR A 276 1.05 4.15 15.39
CA TYR A 276 -0.17 3.34 15.41
C TYR A 276 -1.30 3.96 16.26
N ASP A 277 -0.97 4.83 17.20
CA ASP A 277 -1.93 5.47 18.13
C ASP A 277 -2.63 6.69 17.49
N VAL A 278 -3.38 6.45 16.41
CA VAL A 278 -4.08 7.45 15.60
C VAL A 278 -5.58 7.20 15.46
N TRP A 279 -6.10 6.22 16.19
CA TRP A 279 -7.49 5.77 16.04
C TRP A 279 -8.46 6.36 17.06
N ASP A 280 -7.95 7.04 18.10
CA ASP A 280 -8.69 7.58 19.25
C ASP A 280 -9.09 9.05 19.08
N PHE A 281 -8.75 9.69 17.96
CA PHE A 281 -9.13 11.06 17.63
C PHE A 281 -9.49 11.19 16.14
N GLU A 282 -10.14 12.28 15.79
CA GLU A 282 -10.55 12.63 14.43
C GLU A 282 -10.23 14.09 14.15
N LEU A 283 -9.68 14.36 12.96
CA LEU A 283 -9.52 15.73 12.46
C LEU A 283 -10.88 16.27 12.01
N THR A 284 -11.19 17.48 12.42
CA THR A 284 -12.42 18.17 12.00
C THR A 284 -12.37 18.55 10.52
N ASP A 285 -13.52 18.87 9.93
CA ASP A 285 -13.58 19.38 8.54
C ASP A 285 -12.71 20.63 8.37
N GLU A 286 -12.60 21.47 9.43
CA GLU A 286 -11.75 22.68 9.42
C GLU A 286 -10.26 22.28 9.43
N ASP A 287 -9.86 21.30 10.24
CA ASP A 287 -8.49 20.77 10.24
C ASP A 287 -8.13 20.19 8.87
N MET A 288 -9.03 19.39 8.29
CA MET A 288 -8.82 18.81 6.95
C MET A 288 -8.67 19.92 5.89
N ALA A 289 -9.53 20.93 5.91
CA ALA A 289 -9.42 22.08 5.00
C ALA A 289 -8.11 22.86 5.20
N GLN A 290 -7.63 23.02 6.44
CA GLN A 290 -6.32 23.64 6.70
C GLN A 290 -5.18 22.79 6.13
N MET A 291 -5.24 21.45 6.27
CA MET A 291 -4.24 20.54 5.69
C MET A 291 -4.24 20.61 4.15
N GLU A 292 -5.38 20.77 3.50
CA GLU A 292 -5.47 20.96 2.03
C GLU A 292 -4.73 22.21 1.57
N THR A 293 -4.70 23.30 2.37
CA THR A 293 -3.96 24.54 2.01
C THR A 293 -2.46 24.38 1.97
N LEU A 294 -1.93 23.25 2.46
CA LEU A 294 -0.49 22.98 2.48
C LEU A 294 0.04 22.43 1.15
N GLU A 295 -0.84 22.09 0.21
CA GLU A 295 -0.44 21.63 -1.13
C GLU A 295 0.46 22.65 -1.82
N ARG A 296 1.60 22.21 -2.34
CA ARG A 296 2.63 23.03 -3.02
C ARG A 296 3.18 22.35 -4.27
N ASP A 297 2.75 21.14 -4.55
CA ASP A 297 3.35 20.25 -5.55
C ASP A 297 4.88 20.07 -5.35
N ASP A 298 5.31 20.04 -4.08
CA ASP A 298 6.71 20.02 -3.65
C ASP A 298 7.10 18.61 -3.22
N ARG A 299 7.60 17.80 -4.15
CA ARG A 299 8.12 16.46 -3.89
C ARG A 299 9.50 16.56 -3.23
N PHE A 300 9.75 15.71 -2.25
CA PHE A 300 11.01 15.65 -1.51
C PHE A 300 12.00 14.61 -2.09
N ALA A 301 11.55 13.78 -3.03
CA ALA A 301 12.39 12.79 -3.67
C ALA A 301 12.29 12.85 -5.20
N ASP A 302 13.45 12.89 -5.84
CA ASP A 302 13.59 12.85 -7.30
C ASP A 302 13.75 11.39 -7.76
N TYR A 303 12.63 10.68 -7.92
CA TYR A 303 12.63 9.30 -8.44
C TYR A 303 11.84 9.23 -9.75
#